data_b593ec5aa69388532b6483dc5a30e334
#
_entry.id   b593ec5aa69388532b6483dc5a30e334
#
_cell.length_a   1.000
_cell.length_b   1.000
_cell.length_c   1.000
_cell.angle_alpha   90.00
_cell.angle_beta   90.00
_cell.angle_gamma   90.00
#
_symmetry.space_group_name_H-M   'P 1'
#
loop_
_entity.id
_entity.type
_entity.pdbx_description
1 polymer ?
#
loop_
_entity_poly.entity_id
_entity_poly.type
_entity_poly.pdbx_seq_one_letter_code
_entity_poly.pdbx_strand_id
1 'polypeptide(L)'
;KGAVPSRKKAIGAGAGNPPVIVDDTADIEKAAKDIIDGCTFDNNLPCIAEKEVFVFENVADRLIQGMLRNGCILLTREQADALAKVVVVEKTGKDGKVTHMVNRDCVGRDCSVILEKIGLHVGPEIRCAIAEVPFEHTFVQTELMMPILGIVRVKDIDQAIDFAVKAE
;
A
#
# COMPACT_ATOMS: atom_id res chain seq x y z
N LYS A 1 -17.92 -11.31 -13.22
CA LYS A 1 -18.81 -11.42 -14.42
C LYS A 1 -19.03 -12.85 -14.89
N GLY A 2 -18.11 -13.82 -14.62
CA GLY A 2 -18.24 -15.21 -15.04
C GLY A 2 -19.12 -16.11 -14.15
N ALA A 3 -19.28 -15.77 -12.86
CA ALA A 3 -19.98 -16.60 -11.90
C ALA A 3 -21.50 -16.66 -12.11
N VAL A 4 -22.13 -15.52 -12.42
CA VAL A 4 -23.58 -15.42 -12.60
C VAL A 4 -24.10 -16.23 -13.81
N PRO A 5 -23.44 -16.18 -15.00
CA PRO A 5 -23.86 -16.99 -16.15
C PRO A 5 -23.67 -18.49 -15.96
N SER A 6 -22.79 -18.91 -15.06
CA SER A 6 -22.48 -20.35 -14.85
C SER A 6 -23.63 -21.14 -14.25
N ARG A 7 -24.63 -20.48 -13.65
CA ARG A 7 -25.75 -21.09 -12.89
C ARG A 7 -25.32 -22.02 -11.75
N LYS A 8 -24.05 -21.95 -11.33
CA LYS A 8 -23.52 -22.71 -10.19
C LYS A 8 -23.51 -21.83 -8.96
N LYS A 9 -23.49 -22.43 -7.76
CA LYS A 9 -23.28 -21.70 -6.51
C LYS A 9 -21.91 -21.05 -6.58
N ALA A 10 -21.88 -19.73 -6.43
CA ALA A 10 -20.65 -18.95 -6.42
C ALA A 10 -20.60 -18.10 -5.15
N ILE A 11 -19.43 -18.04 -4.53
CA ILE A 11 -19.13 -17.16 -3.42
C ILE A 11 -18.07 -16.19 -3.96
N GLY A 12 -18.41 -14.92 -4.03
CA GLY A 12 -17.46 -13.84 -4.41
C GLY A 12 -17.01 -13.09 -3.17
N ALA A 13 -15.71 -12.86 -3.05
CA ALA A 13 -15.17 -11.91 -2.07
C ALA A 13 -15.00 -10.54 -2.71
N GLY A 14 -14.99 -9.48 -1.90
CA GLY A 14 -14.61 -8.13 -2.30
C GLY A 14 -13.10 -7.98 -2.46
N ALA A 15 -12.65 -6.76 -2.76
CA ALA A 15 -11.26 -6.37 -2.61
C ALA A 15 -10.89 -6.41 -1.11
N GLY A 16 -9.65 -6.75 -0.79
CA GLY A 16 -9.10 -6.64 0.55
C GLY A 16 -8.04 -5.55 0.58
N ASN A 17 -7.74 -5.02 1.77
CA ASN A 17 -6.69 -4.03 1.96
C ASN A 17 -5.99 -4.33 3.30
N PRO A 18 -5.21 -5.46 3.39
CA PRO A 18 -4.69 -5.98 4.65
C PRO A 18 -3.75 -5.02 5.37
N PRO A 19 -4.14 -4.50 6.56
CA PRO A 19 -3.33 -3.60 7.34
C PRO A 19 -2.29 -4.34 8.18
N VAL A 20 -1.18 -3.66 8.49
CA VAL A 20 -0.22 -4.09 9.50
C VAL A 20 -0.24 -3.10 10.66
N ILE A 21 -0.28 -3.60 11.88
CA ILE A 21 -0.11 -2.80 13.10
C ILE A 21 1.24 -3.13 13.73
N VAL A 22 2.05 -2.10 14.00
CA VAL A 22 3.33 -2.22 14.68
C VAL A 22 3.31 -1.37 15.94
N ASP A 23 3.30 -2.02 17.10
CA ASP A 23 3.37 -1.40 18.40
C ASP A 23 4.80 -1.40 18.98
N ASP A 24 4.97 -0.85 20.16
CA ASP A 24 6.27 -0.73 20.83
C ASP A 24 6.78 -2.03 21.50
N THR A 25 5.99 -3.10 21.45
CA THR A 25 6.42 -4.44 21.92
C THR A 25 7.04 -5.26 20.80
N ALA A 26 6.92 -4.80 19.54
CA ALA A 26 7.44 -5.51 18.39
C ALA A 26 8.98 -5.49 18.32
N ASP A 27 9.56 -6.58 17.77
CA ASP A 27 10.92 -6.55 17.26
C ASP A 27 10.94 -5.72 15.97
N ILE A 28 11.29 -4.45 16.08
CA ILE A 28 11.17 -3.47 15.00
C ILE A 28 12.05 -3.83 13.79
N GLU A 29 13.25 -4.37 14.00
CA GLU A 29 14.14 -4.76 12.89
C GLU A 29 13.54 -5.94 12.12
N LYS A 30 13.03 -6.93 12.84
CA LYS A 30 12.34 -8.07 12.24
C LYS A 30 11.05 -7.62 11.54
N ALA A 31 10.24 -6.80 12.17
CA ALA A 31 9.00 -6.27 11.60
C ALA A 31 9.25 -5.51 10.29
N ALA A 32 10.26 -4.62 10.26
CA ALA A 32 10.64 -3.88 9.06
C ALA A 32 10.98 -4.83 7.89
N LYS A 33 11.77 -5.87 8.16
CA LYS A 33 12.14 -6.87 7.15
C LYS A 33 10.94 -7.67 6.68
N ASP A 34 10.15 -8.21 7.59
CA ASP A 34 9.03 -9.10 7.28
C ASP A 34 7.94 -8.37 6.49
N ILE A 35 7.61 -7.12 6.87
CA ILE A 35 6.66 -6.28 6.14
C ILE A 35 7.12 -6.04 4.70
N ILE A 36 8.40 -5.73 4.50
CA ILE A 36 8.91 -5.49 3.14
C ILE A 36 8.98 -6.79 2.34
N ASP A 37 9.35 -7.90 2.94
CA ASP A 37 9.36 -9.19 2.26
C ASP A 37 7.94 -9.61 1.83
N GLY A 38 6.94 -9.42 2.69
CA GLY A 38 5.54 -9.68 2.37
C GLY A 38 4.97 -8.71 1.33
N CYS A 39 5.15 -7.41 1.54
CA CYS A 39 4.68 -6.39 0.60
C CYS A 39 5.29 -6.50 -0.81
N THR A 40 6.54 -6.95 -0.91
CA THR A 40 7.22 -7.07 -2.20
C THR A 40 7.11 -8.47 -2.82
N PHE A 41 6.48 -9.41 -2.14
CA PHE A 41 6.23 -10.71 -2.71
C PHE A 41 5.33 -10.57 -3.95
N ASP A 42 5.85 -11.06 -5.08
CA ASP A 42 5.19 -10.97 -6.39
C ASP A 42 4.68 -9.53 -6.70
N ASN A 43 5.50 -8.52 -6.38
CA ASN A 43 5.18 -7.10 -6.55
C ASN A 43 3.82 -6.68 -5.94
N ASN A 44 3.47 -7.24 -4.78
CA ASN A 44 2.23 -6.97 -4.06
C ASN A 44 0.94 -7.42 -4.79
N LEU A 45 1.03 -8.36 -5.72
CA LEU A 45 -0.14 -8.93 -6.41
C LEU A 45 -1.05 -9.74 -5.50
N PRO A 46 -0.55 -10.55 -4.53
CA PRO A 46 -1.42 -11.31 -3.65
C PRO A 46 -2.30 -10.39 -2.79
N CYS A 47 -3.59 -10.70 -2.73
CA CYS A 47 -4.56 -9.95 -1.92
C CYS A 47 -4.33 -10.07 -0.40
N ILE A 48 -3.44 -10.97 0.04
CA ILE A 48 -3.03 -11.16 1.43
C ILE A 48 -1.73 -10.42 1.80
N ALA A 49 -1.07 -9.79 0.82
CA ALA A 49 0.15 -9.01 1.07
C ALA A 49 -0.19 -7.70 1.81
N GLU A 50 0.74 -7.23 2.61
CA GLU A 50 0.61 -5.99 3.37
C GLU A 50 0.37 -4.79 2.43
N LYS A 51 -0.65 -3.98 2.72
CA LYS A 51 -1.06 -2.84 1.89
C LYS A 51 -0.77 -1.49 2.53
N GLU A 52 -0.90 -1.39 3.84
CA GLU A 52 -0.59 -0.20 4.64
C GLU A 52 -0.08 -0.58 6.04
N VAL A 53 0.57 0.37 6.68
CA VAL A 53 1.19 0.18 8.01
C VAL A 53 0.72 1.25 8.98
N PHE A 54 0.12 0.82 10.09
CA PHE A 54 -0.20 1.66 11.24
C PHE A 54 0.85 1.42 12.32
N VAL A 55 1.66 2.41 12.61
CA VAL A 55 2.80 2.28 13.52
C VAL A 55 2.73 3.28 14.66
N PHE A 56 3.04 2.85 15.89
CA PHE A 56 3.09 3.74 17.04
C PHE A 56 4.18 4.82 16.84
N GLU A 57 3.85 6.06 17.20
CA GLU A 57 4.73 7.23 17.00
C GLU A 57 6.12 7.02 17.55
N ASN A 58 6.26 6.39 18.73
CA ASN A 58 7.53 6.20 19.44
C ASN A 58 8.47 5.19 18.76
N VAL A 59 7.99 4.36 17.83
CA VAL A 59 8.80 3.36 17.09
C VAL A 59 8.82 3.58 15.59
N ALA A 60 8.03 4.52 15.09
CA ALA A 60 7.86 4.78 13.65
C ALA A 60 9.19 5.09 12.94
N ASP A 61 10.03 5.97 13.50
CA ASP A 61 11.31 6.32 12.87
C ASP A 61 12.24 5.11 12.76
N ARG A 62 12.26 4.24 13.79
CA ARG A 62 13.06 3.01 13.76
C ARG A 62 12.55 2.05 12.70
N LEU A 63 11.23 1.89 12.58
CA LEU A 63 10.61 1.05 11.56
C LEU A 63 10.96 1.54 10.15
N ILE A 64 10.79 2.84 9.87
CA ILE A 64 11.12 3.46 8.59
C ILE A 64 12.61 3.23 8.25
N GLN A 65 13.51 3.48 9.20
CA GLN A 65 14.95 3.23 9.00
C GLN A 65 15.24 1.75 8.73
N GLY A 66 14.55 0.84 9.41
CA GLY A 66 14.63 -0.60 9.13
C GLY A 66 14.17 -0.93 7.71
N MET A 67 13.06 -0.38 7.26
CA MET A 67 12.55 -0.57 5.88
C MET A 67 13.51 -0.04 4.82
N LEU A 68 14.13 1.12 5.05
CA LEU A 68 15.15 1.67 4.13
C LEU A 68 16.34 0.72 3.97
N ARG A 69 16.80 0.09 5.06
CA ARG A 69 17.87 -0.93 4.99
C ARG A 69 17.46 -2.20 4.25
N ASN A 70 16.15 -2.46 4.13
CA ASN A 70 15.59 -3.61 3.41
C ASN A 70 15.16 -3.30 1.97
N GLY A 71 15.72 -2.24 1.36
CA GLY A 71 15.52 -1.92 -0.06
C GLY A 71 14.31 -1.04 -0.34
N CYS A 72 13.88 -0.23 0.63
CA CYS A 72 12.86 0.78 0.38
C CYS A 72 13.46 2.14 0.04
N ILE A 73 12.66 2.94 -0.65
CA ILE A 73 12.87 4.39 -0.78
C ILE A 73 11.75 5.13 -0.05
N LEU A 74 12.11 6.13 0.74
CA LEU A 74 11.14 7.03 1.40
C LEU A 74 10.81 8.18 0.45
N LEU A 75 9.57 8.29 0.06
CA LEU A 75 9.06 9.38 -0.76
C LEU A 75 8.80 10.62 0.10
N THR A 76 9.03 11.80 -0.45
CA THR A 76 8.50 13.03 0.14
C THR A 76 6.98 13.07 -0.02
N ARG A 77 6.33 13.98 0.69
CA ARG A 77 4.88 14.14 0.59
C ARG A 77 4.45 14.49 -0.83
N GLU A 78 5.18 15.40 -1.48
CA GLU A 78 4.90 15.85 -2.85
C GLU A 78 5.06 14.69 -3.84
N GLN A 79 6.06 13.84 -3.66
CA GLN A 79 6.26 12.64 -4.48
C GLN A 79 5.16 11.62 -4.26
N ALA A 80 4.73 11.41 -3.01
CA ALA A 80 3.61 10.51 -2.69
C ALA A 80 2.29 11.00 -3.32
N ASP A 81 1.99 12.30 -3.20
CA ASP A 81 0.79 12.90 -3.80
C ASP A 81 0.83 12.87 -5.34
N ALA A 82 2.01 13.05 -5.95
CA ALA A 82 2.19 12.91 -7.39
C ALA A 82 2.00 11.47 -7.85
N LEU A 83 2.56 10.51 -7.11
CA LEU A 83 2.44 9.08 -7.41
C LEU A 83 1.00 8.60 -7.23
N ALA A 84 0.28 9.06 -6.22
CA ALA A 84 -1.13 8.73 -5.99
C ALA A 84 -2.00 9.02 -7.23
N LYS A 85 -1.75 10.14 -7.93
CA LYS A 85 -2.47 10.54 -9.15
C LYS A 85 -2.12 9.66 -10.36
N VAL A 86 -0.99 8.96 -10.32
CA VAL A 86 -0.57 8.04 -11.39
C VAL A 86 -1.11 6.64 -11.16
N VAL A 87 -1.08 6.18 -9.91
CA VAL A 87 -1.45 4.79 -9.56
C VAL A 87 -2.95 4.59 -9.39
N VAL A 88 -3.70 5.67 -9.13
CA VAL A 88 -5.17 5.66 -9.14
C VAL A 88 -5.67 6.67 -10.17
N VAL A 89 -6.47 6.18 -11.11
CA VAL A 89 -7.01 6.97 -12.20
C VAL A 89 -8.52 7.14 -12.05
N GLU A 90 -9.02 8.29 -12.45
CA GLU A 90 -10.45 8.55 -12.52
C GLU A 90 -11.03 7.97 -13.80
N LYS A 91 -12.15 7.29 -13.70
CA LYS A 91 -12.93 6.81 -14.81
C LYS A 91 -14.37 7.30 -14.73
N THR A 92 -14.78 8.06 -15.71
CA THR A 92 -16.17 8.47 -15.82
C THR A 92 -16.98 7.38 -16.51
N GLY A 93 -17.97 6.85 -15.81
CA GLY A 93 -18.91 5.88 -16.35
C GLY A 93 -19.85 6.51 -17.40
N LYS A 94 -20.57 5.67 -18.15
CA LYS A 94 -21.59 6.13 -19.13
C LYS A 94 -22.76 6.87 -18.47
N ASP A 95 -22.94 6.67 -17.17
CA ASP A 95 -23.93 7.32 -16.31
C ASP A 95 -23.44 8.66 -15.70
N GLY A 96 -22.24 9.13 -16.11
CA GLY A 96 -21.60 10.34 -15.60
C GLY A 96 -20.94 10.19 -14.22
N LYS A 97 -20.99 9.02 -13.59
CA LYS A 97 -20.35 8.79 -12.30
C LYS A 97 -18.84 8.66 -12.46
N VAL A 98 -18.09 9.41 -11.66
CA VAL A 98 -16.64 9.28 -11.53
C VAL A 98 -16.35 8.16 -10.54
N THR A 99 -15.53 7.20 -10.95
CA THR A 99 -15.01 6.13 -10.12
C THR A 99 -13.49 6.17 -10.12
N HIS A 100 -12.89 5.99 -8.95
CA HIS A 100 -11.45 5.82 -8.83
C HIS A 100 -11.09 4.36 -9.04
N MET A 101 -10.10 4.10 -9.87
CA MET A 101 -9.64 2.75 -10.20
C MET A 101 -8.13 2.68 -10.17
N VAL A 102 -7.60 1.58 -9.67
CA VAL A 102 -6.16 1.31 -9.74
C VAL A 102 -5.71 1.28 -11.21
N ASN A 103 -4.61 1.96 -11.49
CA ASN A 103 -4.02 1.99 -12.82
C ASN A 103 -3.41 0.62 -13.16
N ARG A 104 -4.02 -0.07 -14.11
CA ARG A 104 -3.61 -1.42 -14.51
C ARG A 104 -2.20 -1.51 -15.06
N ASP A 105 -1.67 -0.40 -15.59
CA ASP A 105 -0.30 -0.34 -16.11
C ASP A 105 0.76 -0.33 -15.00
N CYS A 106 0.33 -0.12 -13.75
CA CYS A 106 1.19 -0.14 -12.55
C CYS A 106 1.05 -1.43 -11.74
N VAL A 107 -0.08 -2.15 -11.86
CA VAL A 107 -0.35 -3.37 -11.09
C VAL A 107 0.71 -4.44 -11.36
N GLY A 108 1.33 -4.96 -10.29
CA GLY A 108 2.36 -6.00 -10.37
C GLY A 108 3.67 -5.58 -11.05
N ARG A 109 3.89 -4.28 -11.26
CA ARG A 109 5.14 -3.76 -11.82
C ARG A 109 6.18 -3.54 -10.73
N ASP A 110 7.45 -3.59 -11.13
CA ASP A 110 8.56 -3.27 -10.26
C ASP A 110 8.48 -1.82 -9.78
N CYS A 111 8.94 -1.58 -8.56
CA CYS A 111 8.92 -0.26 -7.93
C CYS A 111 9.59 0.81 -8.83
N SER A 112 10.75 0.49 -9.42
CA SER A 112 11.48 1.39 -10.33
C SER A 112 10.65 1.83 -11.53
N VAL A 113 9.92 0.90 -12.16
CA VAL A 113 9.04 1.19 -13.31
C VAL A 113 7.88 2.11 -12.93
N ILE A 114 7.36 1.95 -11.73
CA ILE A 114 6.26 2.79 -11.23
C ILE A 114 6.77 4.20 -10.92
N LEU A 115 7.94 4.31 -10.27
CA LEU A 115 8.54 5.59 -9.88
C LEU A 115 9.00 6.43 -11.08
N GLU A 116 9.41 5.80 -12.18
CA GLU A 116 9.72 6.52 -13.43
C GLU A 116 8.56 7.37 -13.94
N LYS A 117 7.31 6.98 -13.67
CA LYS A 117 6.13 7.73 -14.09
C LYS A 117 5.99 9.10 -13.42
N ILE A 118 6.70 9.32 -12.32
CA ILE A 118 6.80 10.63 -11.64
C ILE A 118 8.19 11.27 -11.83
N GLY A 119 9.01 10.73 -12.74
CA GLY A 119 10.37 11.23 -13.01
C GLY A 119 11.41 10.86 -11.95
N LEU A 120 11.11 9.89 -11.08
CA LEU A 120 12.04 9.42 -10.07
C LEU A 120 12.73 8.14 -10.57
N HIS A 121 14.01 8.25 -10.92
CA HIS A 121 14.81 7.14 -11.41
C HIS A 121 15.56 6.46 -10.26
N VAL A 122 15.28 5.18 -10.05
CA VAL A 122 15.93 4.33 -9.03
C VAL A 122 16.40 3.03 -9.66
N GLY A 123 17.35 2.37 -9.03
CA GLY A 123 17.83 1.07 -9.49
C GLY A 123 16.89 -0.10 -9.10
N PRO A 124 17.17 -1.30 -9.65
CA PRO A 124 16.37 -2.49 -9.38
C PRO A 124 16.50 -3.03 -7.96
N GLU A 125 17.46 -2.52 -7.18
CA GLU A 125 17.63 -2.83 -5.75
C GLU A 125 16.52 -2.21 -4.89
N ILE A 126 15.81 -1.19 -5.40
CA ILE A 126 14.67 -0.58 -4.70
C ILE A 126 13.43 -1.47 -4.90
N ARG A 127 13.06 -2.14 -3.83
CA ARG A 127 11.99 -3.12 -3.80
C ARG A 127 10.62 -2.50 -3.60
N CYS A 128 10.54 -1.44 -2.78
CA CYS A 128 9.29 -0.80 -2.39
C CYS A 128 9.46 0.70 -2.19
N ALA A 129 8.43 1.46 -2.58
CA ALA A 129 8.31 2.87 -2.22
C ALA A 129 7.45 2.98 -0.95
N ILE A 130 7.95 3.64 0.07
CA ILE A 130 7.22 3.91 1.31
C ILE A 130 6.99 5.42 1.46
N ALA A 131 5.88 5.80 2.04
CA ALA A 131 5.57 7.20 2.31
C ALA A 131 4.86 7.35 3.65
N GLU A 132 5.31 8.28 4.47
CA GLU A 132 4.55 8.69 5.66
C GLU A 132 3.41 9.61 5.23
N VAL A 133 2.18 9.19 5.48
CA VAL A 133 0.97 9.82 4.97
C VAL A 133 -0.14 9.84 6.02
N PRO A 134 -1.12 10.76 5.93
CA PRO A 134 -2.31 10.71 6.77
C PRO A 134 -3.21 9.53 6.37
N PHE A 135 -4.10 9.16 7.28
CA PHE A 135 -5.03 8.04 7.10
C PHE A 135 -5.85 8.14 5.79
N GLU A 136 -6.27 9.34 5.41
CA GLU A 136 -7.12 9.58 4.23
C GLU A 136 -6.37 9.50 2.89
N HIS A 137 -5.05 9.27 2.92
CA HIS A 137 -4.26 9.21 1.71
C HIS A 137 -4.58 7.97 0.87
N THR A 138 -4.49 8.11 -0.45
CA THR A 138 -4.77 7.04 -1.42
C THR A 138 -4.00 5.74 -1.15
N PHE A 139 -2.75 5.84 -0.65
CA PHE A 139 -1.93 4.67 -0.33
C PHE A 139 -2.43 3.86 0.87
N VAL A 140 -3.37 4.40 1.63
CA VAL A 140 -4.00 3.75 2.78
C VAL A 140 -5.42 3.29 2.44
N GLN A 141 -6.13 4.08 1.61
CA GLN A 141 -7.54 3.87 1.33
C GLN A 141 -7.82 2.99 0.11
N THR A 142 -6.76 2.50 -0.58
CA THR A 142 -6.95 1.78 -1.84
C THR A 142 -5.99 0.60 -1.93
N GLU A 143 -6.53 -0.60 -2.18
CA GLU A 143 -5.72 -1.78 -2.52
C GLU A 143 -4.99 -1.54 -3.85
N LEU A 144 -3.70 -1.16 -3.78
CA LEU A 144 -2.95 -0.75 -4.97
C LEU A 144 -2.44 -1.93 -5.80
N MET A 145 -2.16 -3.09 -5.19
CA MET A 145 -1.56 -4.27 -5.84
C MET A 145 -0.23 -3.95 -6.55
N MET A 146 0.62 -3.20 -5.87
CA MET A 146 1.95 -2.79 -6.33
C MET A 146 2.85 -2.47 -5.12
N PRO A 147 4.19 -2.50 -5.25
CA PRO A 147 5.11 -2.34 -4.12
C PRO A 147 5.20 -0.87 -3.65
N ILE A 148 4.09 -0.39 -3.09
CA ILE A 148 3.94 0.93 -2.48
C ILE A 148 3.23 0.75 -1.14
N LEU A 149 3.78 1.31 -0.06
CA LEU A 149 3.18 1.27 1.27
C LEU A 149 2.96 2.68 1.84
N GLY A 150 1.74 2.94 2.27
CA GLY A 150 1.43 4.06 3.16
C GLY A 150 1.79 3.72 4.60
N ILE A 151 2.49 4.63 5.29
CA ILE A 151 2.81 4.51 6.71
C ILE A 151 2.05 5.62 7.44
N VAL A 152 1.23 5.23 8.41
CA VAL A 152 0.45 6.14 9.23
C VAL A 152 0.90 6.01 10.69
N ARG A 153 1.32 7.11 11.29
CA ARG A 153 1.61 7.15 12.72
C ARG A 153 0.32 7.15 13.52
N VAL A 154 0.29 6.34 14.56
CA VAL A 154 -0.83 6.25 15.49
C VAL A 154 -0.32 6.44 16.93
N LYS A 155 -1.18 6.98 17.79
CA LYS A 155 -0.83 7.28 19.18
C LYS A 155 -0.96 6.09 20.12
N ASP A 156 -1.89 5.16 19.80
CA ASP A 156 -2.24 4.03 20.65
C ASP A 156 -2.87 2.90 19.83
N ILE A 157 -3.09 1.76 20.50
CA ILE A 157 -3.66 0.56 19.87
C ILE A 157 -5.12 0.75 19.44
N ASP A 158 -5.89 1.54 20.15
CA ASP A 158 -7.30 1.78 19.83
C ASP A 158 -7.42 2.53 18.51
N GLN A 159 -6.58 3.56 18.30
CA GLN A 159 -6.51 4.27 17.04
C GLN A 159 -6.01 3.37 15.90
N ALA A 160 -5.00 2.52 16.17
CA ALA A 160 -4.50 1.60 15.17
C ALA A 160 -5.58 0.63 14.68
N ILE A 161 -6.34 0.04 15.62
CA ILE A 161 -7.43 -0.89 15.31
C ILE A 161 -8.56 -0.16 14.57
N ASP A 162 -8.95 1.05 15.03
CA ASP A 162 -9.99 1.84 14.35
C ASP A 162 -9.62 2.16 12.89
N PHE A 163 -8.37 2.53 12.66
CA PHE A 163 -7.87 2.79 11.31
C PHE A 163 -7.79 1.52 10.47
N ALA A 164 -7.29 0.42 11.03
CA ALA A 164 -7.20 -0.86 10.33
C ALA A 164 -8.59 -1.36 9.88
N VAL A 165 -9.59 -1.31 10.78
CA VAL A 165 -10.96 -1.71 10.45
C VAL A 165 -11.62 -0.80 9.40
N LYS A 166 -11.24 0.48 9.33
CA LYS A 166 -11.78 1.43 8.34
C LYS A 166 -11.08 1.32 6.98
N ALA A 167 -9.83 0.89 6.95
CA ALA A 167 -9.04 0.72 5.72
C ALA A 167 -9.35 -0.59 5.00
N GLU A 168 -9.68 -1.67 5.76
CA GLU A 168 -10.10 -2.99 5.25
C GLU A 168 -11.50 -2.91 4.58
#